data_c874fed12fca0394002e06f2b19de0dc
#
_entry.id   c874fed12fca0394002e06f2b19de0dc
#
_cell.length_a   1.000
_cell.length_b   1.000
_cell.length_c   1.000
_cell.angle_alpha   90.00
_cell.angle_beta   90.00
_cell.angle_gamma   90.00
#
_symmetry.space_group_name_H-M   'P 1'
#
loop_
_entity.id
_entity.type
_entity.pdbx_description
1 polymer ?
#
loop_
_entity_poly.entity_id
_entity_poly.type
_entity_poly.pdbx_seq_one_letter_code
_entity_poly.pdbx_strand_id
1 'polypeptide(L)'
;PIFSFLSNLWNYSEDMIYLSPAPRYHSAPQAANSLTIRKGATTVIMEKFEPLEYLSLIEKYSITHSQLVPTMFSRMLKLSDEEKNRYDISSLKYALHAAAPCPEQVKRQMIEWWGPIICEYYGATEAFGFAYCDTKEWLDHPGTVGKIMIGELTVMDDEMNEMPVGEPGTLWFKPASEFN
;
A
#
# COMPACT_ATOMS: atom_id res chain seq x y z
N PRO A 1 -13.35 -4.99 -14.15
CA PRO A 1 -12.74 -3.63 -14.21
C PRO A 1 -11.73 -3.40 -13.12
N ILE A 2 -12.08 -3.54 -11.81
CA ILE A 2 -11.16 -3.24 -10.67
C ILE A 2 -9.87 -4.06 -10.72
N PHE A 3 -9.91 -5.34 -11.08
CA PHE A 3 -8.73 -6.19 -11.20
C PHE A 3 -7.74 -5.70 -12.26
N SER A 4 -8.24 -5.29 -13.43
CA SER A 4 -7.38 -4.74 -14.48
C SER A 4 -6.78 -3.42 -14.05
N PHE A 5 -7.57 -2.56 -13.41
CA PHE A 5 -7.10 -1.29 -12.87
C PHE A 5 -5.95 -1.48 -11.88
N LEU A 6 -6.14 -2.27 -10.82
CA LEU A 6 -5.12 -2.52 -9.79
C LEU A 6 -3.89 -3.23 -10.36
N SER A 7 -4.09 -4.17 -11.29
CA SER A 7 -2.98 -4.86 -11.97
C SER A 7 -2.12 -3.90 -12.76
N ASN A 8 -2.72 -2.94 -13.45
CA ASN A 8 -2.00 -1.95 -14.23
C ASN A 8 -1.31 -0.92 -13.32
N LEU A 9 -2.01 -0.45 -12.27
CA LEU A 9 -1.50 0.53 -11.32
C LEU A 9 -0.19 0.07 -10.66
N TRP A 10 -0.11 -1.23 -10.31
CA TRP A 10 1.04 -1.81 -9.62
C TRP A 10 1.86 -2.77 -10.48
N ASN A 11 1.70 -2.73 -11.79
CA ASN A 11 2.47 -3.54 -12.74
C ASN A 11 2.45 -5.07 -12.42
N TYR A 12 1.30 -5.61 -12.04
CA TYR A 12 1.16 -7.03 -11.77
C TYR A 12 1.30 -7.84 -13.06
N SER A 13 2.27 -8.75 -13.10
CA SER A 13 2.61 -9.62 -14.22
C SER A 13 2.76 -11.08 -13.76
N GLU A 14 2.87 -12.00 -14.68
CA GLU A 14 3.12 -13.43 -14.39
C GLU A 14 4.49 -13.68 -13.75
N ASP A 15 5.47 -12.80 -14.04
CA ASP A 15 6.83 -12.91 -13.50
C ASP A 15 6.98 -12.35 -12.08
N MET A 16 5.94 -11.71 -11.53
CA MET A 16 6.03 -11.13 -10.20
C MET A 16 6.05 -12.19 -9.11
N ILE A 17 6.74 -11.88 -8.01
CA ILE A 17 6.69 -12.67 -6.79
C ILE A 17 6.20 -11.78 -5.67
N TYR A 18 5.04 -12.14 -5.12
CA TYR A 18 4.36 -11.38 -4.08
C TYR A 18 4.64 -11.96 -2.70
N LEU A 19 5.12 -11.14 -1.76
CA LEU A 19 5.22 -11.52 -0.35
C LEU A 19 3.99 -11.03 0.43
N SER A 20 3.28 -11.96 1.05
CA SER A 20 2.07 -11.73 1.85
C SER A 20 2.37 -11.82 3.35
N PRO A 21 2.72 -10.71 4.03
CA PRO A 21 3.07 -10.71 5.45
C PRO A 21 1.87 -10.52 6.38
N ALA A 22 0.72 -10.12 5.84
CA ALA A 22 -0.48 -9.79 6.62
C ALA A 22 -1.49 -10.94 6.63
N PRO A 23 -2.36 -11.02 7.66
CA PRO A 23 -3.37 -12.05 7.76
C PRO A 23 -4.36 -12.03 6.58
N ARG A 24 -4.56 -13.18 5.94
CA ARG A 24 -5.36 -13.33 4.73
C ARG A 24 -6.88 -13.25 4.93
N TYR A 25 -7.35 -13.15 6.15
CA TYR A 25 -8.77 -12.90 6.43
C TYR A 25 -9.18 -11.43 6.26
N HIS A 26 -8.22 -10.51 6.12
CA HIS A 26 -8.48 -9.13 5.74
C HIS A 26 -8.67 -9.01 4.22
N SER A 27 -9.52 -8.07 3.80
CA SER A 27 -9.86 -7.86 2.38
C SER A 27 -8.65 -7.51 1.51
N ALA A 28 -7.78 -6.63 1.98
CA ALA A 28 -6.64 -6.17 1.19
C ALA A 28 -5.59 -7.27 0.91
N PRO A 29 -5.07 -8.03 1.91
CA PRO A 29 -4.21 -9.18 1.63
C PRO A 29 -4.89 -10.27 0.81
N GLN A 30 -6.18 -10.51 1.02
CA GLN A 30 -6.94 -11.47 0.23
C GLN A 30 -7.03 -11.06 -1.24
N ALA A 31 -7.34 -9.80 -1.50
CA ALA A 31 -7.40 -9.25 -2.85
C ALA A 31 -6.03 -9.32 -3.56
N ALA A 32 -4.95 -8.93 -2.88
CA ALA A 32 -3.60 -8.99 -3.44
C ALA A 32 -3.17 -10.42 -3.80
N ASN A 33 -3.42 -11.40 -2.92
CA ASN A 33 -3.16 -12.82 -3.22
C ASN A 33 -4.00 -13.32 -4.40
N SER A 34 -5.29 -12.96 -4.44
CA SER A 34 -6.19 -13.34 -5.54
C SER A 34 -5.75 -12.74 -6.88
N LEU A 35 -5.32 -11.47 -6.88
CA LEU A 35 -4.74 -10.81 -8.05
C LEU A 35 -3.49 -11.53 -8.55
N THR A 36 -2.57 -11.86 -7.63
CA THR A 36 -1.32 -12.57 -7.93
C THR A 36 -1.61 -13.92 -8.59
N ILE A 37 -2.49 -14.73 -7.99
CA ILE A 37 -2.88 -16.05 -8.52
C ILE A 37 -3.55 -15.91 -9.91
N ARG A 38 -4.44 -14.93 -10.09
CA ARG A 38 -5.09 -14.69 -11.40
C ARG A 38 -4.13 -14.28 -12.50
N LYS A 39 -2.98 -13.71 -12.16
CA LYS A 39 -1.89 -13.39 -13.10
C LYS A 39 -1.01 -14.60 -13.42
N GLY A 40 -1.19 -15.74 -12.74
CA GLY A 40 -0.28 -16.89 -12.86
C GLY A 40 1.03 -16.69 -12.10
N ALA A 41 1.12 -15.67 -11.26
CA ALA A 41 2.31 -15.30 -10.52
C ALA A 41 2.48 -16.07 -9.20
N THR A 42 3.62 -15.93 -8.56
CA THR A 42 3.96 -16.64 -7.32
C THR A 42 3.61 -15.81 -6.09
N THR A 43 3.02 -16.45 -5.08
CA THR A 43 2.81 -15.86 -3.75
C THR A 43 3.64 -16.62 -2.71
N VAL A 44 4.43 -15.87 -1.93
CA VAL A 44 5.11 -16.32 -0.72
C VAL A 44 4.30 -15.81 0.48
N ILE A 45 3.94 -16.71 1.39
CA ILE A 45 3.05 -16.38 2.52
C ILE A 45 3.83 -16.53 3.81
N MET A 46 3.84 -15.47 4.63
CA MET A 46 4.33 -15.56 6.00
C MET A 46 3.21 -16.05 6.93
N GLU A 47 3.55 -16.94 7.84
CA GLU A 47 2.62 -17.35 8.90
C GLU A 47 2.36 -16.21 9.87
N LYS A 48 3.42 -15.48 10.21
CA LYS A 48 3.41 -14.31 11.09
C LYS A 48 4.46 -13.31 10.63
N PHE A 49 4.13 -12.03 10.68
CA PHE A 49 5.11 -10.99 10.34
C PHE A 49 6.23 -10.91 11.38
N GLU A 50 7.45 -11.16 10.95
CA GLU A 50 8.69 -10.92 11.67
C GLU A 50 9.67 -10.12 10.78
N PRO A 51 10.22 -8.97 11.26
CA PRO A 51 11.02 -8.08 10.43
C PRO A 51 12.20 -8.72 9.72
N LEU A 52 13.04 -9.50 10.44
CA LEU A 52 14.20 -10.15 9.84
C LEU A 52 13.83 -11.26 8.86
N GLU A 53 12.80 -12.04 9.19
CA GLU A 53 12.29 -13.06 8.28
C GLU A 53 11.74 -12.42 7.02
N TYR A 54 10.99 -11.32 7.14
CA TYR A 54 10.47 -10.57 6.00
C TYR A 54 11.59 -10.14 5.03
N LEU A 55 12.67 -9.53 5.54
CA LEU A 55 13.82 -9.13 4.73
C LEU A 55 14.53 -10.34 4.11
N SER A 56 14.73 -11.43 4.87
CA SER A 56 15.35 -12.66 4.36
C SER A 56 14.55 -13.30 3.24
N LEU A 57 13.22 -13.25 3.31
CA LEU A 57 12.34 -13.78 2.26
C LEU A 57 12.40 -12.94 0.98
N ILE A 58 12.60 -11.62 1.09
CA ILE A 58 12.80 -10.76 -0.09
C ILE A 58 14.02 -11.22 -0.87
N GLU A 59 15.17 -11.37 -0.22
CA GLU A 59 16.38 -11.86 -0.85
C GLU A 59 16.22 -13.28 -1.39
N LYS A 60 15.77 -14.21 -0.52
CA LYS A 60 15.67 -15.63 -0.83
C LYS A 60 14.82 -15.94 -2.06
N TYR A 61 13.72 -15.23 -2.23
CA TYR A 61 12.75 -15.48 -3.30
C TYR A 61 12.73 -14.38 -4.36
N SER A 62 13.61 -13.39 -4.29
CA SER A 62 13.63 -12.23 -5.19
C SER A 62 12.25 -11.56 -5.27
N ILE A 63 11.66 -11.29 -4.12
CA ILE A 63 10.32 -10.69 -4.01
C ILE A 63 10.28 -9.35 -4.73
N THR A 64 9.25 -9.15 -5.53
CA THR A 64 9.06 -7.92 -6.31
C THR A 64 7.97 -7.01 -5.76
N HIS A 65 6.96 -7.59 -5.09
CA HIS A 65 5.79 -6.87 -4.58
C HIS A 65 5.44 -7.33 -3.18
N SER A 66 5.01 -6.40 -2.35
CA SER A 66 4.46 -6.71 -1.03
C SER A 66 3.47 -5.65 -0.58
N GLN A 67 2.53 -6.04 0.28
CA GLN A 67 1.59 -5.12 0.92
C GLN A 67 1.73 -5.20 2.44
N LEU A 68 1.91 -4.04 3.05
CA LEU A 68 2.21 -3.88 4.47
C LEU A 68 1.21 -2.95 5.14
N VAL A 69 1.37 -2.78 6.44
CA VAL A 69 0.68 -1.76 7.23
C VAL A 69 1.71 -0.92 8.00
N PRO A 70 1.39 0.32 8.41
CA PRO A 70 2.36 1.22 9.06
C PRO A 70 3.04 0.66 10.31
N THR A 71 2.37 -0.22 11.05
CA THR A 71 2.96 -0.89 12.22
C THR A 71 4.10 -1.85 11.83
N MET A 72 4.05 -2.47 10.65
CA MET A 72 5.14 -3.29 10.12
C MET A 72 6.37 -2.43 9.79
N PHE A 73 6.17 -1.25 9.18
CA PHE A 73 7.24 -0.27 8.97
C PHE A 73 7.90 0.13 10.29
N SER A 74 7.08 0.52 11.28
CA SER A 74 7.59 0.90 12.61
C SER A 74 8.38 -0.22 13.30
N ARG A 75 8.01 -1.49 13.07
CA ARG A 75 8.77 -2.65 13.59
C ARG A 75 10.08 -2.85 12.85
N MET A 76 10.11 -2.71 11.53
CA MET A 76 11.33 -2.82 10.72
C MET A 76 12.33 -1.70 11.02
N LEU A 77 11.86 -0.47 11.24
CA LEU A 77 12.73 0.66 11.59
C LEU A 77 13.43 0.51 12.95
N LYS A 78 12.94 -0.38 13.83
CA LYS A 78 13.59 -0.70 15.11
C LYS A 78 14.77 -1.66 14.98
N LEU A 79 14.96 -2.27 13.83
CA LEU A 79 16.14 -3.09 13.55
C LEU A 79 17.41 -2.24 13.62
N SER A 80 18.51 -2.83 14.06
CA SER A 80 19.82 -2.19 13.98
C SER A 80 20.24 -1.98 12.52
N ASP A 81 21.21 -1.10 12.27
CA ASP A 81 21.72 -0.88 10.92
C ASP A 81 22.38 -2.13 10.33
N GLU A 82 23.01 -2.96 11.16
CA GLU A 82 23.55 -4.26 10.75
C GLU A 82 22.44 -5.19 10.26
N GLU A 83 21.34 -5.27 11.01
CA GLU A 83 20.17 -6.09 10.66
C GLU A 83 19.46 -5.59 9.40
N LYS A 84 19.31 -4.27 9.23
CA LYS A 84 18.70 -3.65 8.04
C LYS A 84 19.51 -3.91 6.77
N ASN A 85 20.84 -3.96 6.88
CA ASN A 85 21.75 -4.16 5.76
C ASN A 85 22.16 -5.63 5.53
N ARG A 86 21.59 -6.56 6.30
CA ARG A 86 21.94 -7.99 6.24
C ARG A 86 21.49 -8.66 4.95
N TYR A 87 20.38 -8.22 4.38
CA TYR A 87 19.74 -8.84 3.23
C TYR A 87 19.62 -7.90 2.04
N ASP A 88 19.78 -8.42 0.84
CA ASP A 88 19.53 -7.68 -0.40
C ASP A 88 18.03 -7.57 -0.68
N ILE A 89 17.52 -6.35 -0.64
CA ILE A 89 16.11 -6.04 -0.94
C ILE A 89 15.90 -5.39 -2.32
N SER A 90 16.94 -5.36 -3.16
CA SER A 90 16.93 -4.66 -4.47
C SER A 90 15.93 -5.23 -5.47
N SER A 91 15.46 -6.46 -5.27
CA SER A 91 14.41 -7.07 -6.08
C SER A 91 13.02 -6.44 -5.84
N LEU A 92 12.78 -5.83 -4.67
CA LEU A 92 11.49 -5.26 -4.30
C LEU A 92 11.22 -3.97 -5.11
N LYS A 93 10.15 -3.96 -5.89
CA LYS A 93 9.77 -2.86 -6.78
C LYS A 93 8.57 -2.07 -6.28
N TYR A 94 7.67 -2.72 -5.54
CA TYR A 94 6.46 -2.12 -4.99
C TYR A 94 6.24 -2.57 -3.56
N ALA A 95 6.25 -1.61 -2.63
CA ALA A 95 5.89 -1.77 -1.24
C ALA A 95 4.64 -0.94 -0.95
N LEU A 96 3.48 -1.59 -1.04
CA LEU A 96 2.19 -0.94 -0.82
C LEU A 96 1.88 -0.88 0.66
N HIS A 97 1.34 0.24 1.14
CA HIS A 97 0.76 0.28 2.48
C HIS A 97 -0.60 0.97 2.50
N ALA A 98 -1.40 0.61 3.48
CA ALA A 98 -2.75 1.12 3.69
C ALA A 98 -3.27 0.77 5.09
N ALA A 99 -4.56 0.89 5.30
CA ALA A 99 -5.34 0.44 6.44
C ALA A 99 -5.22 1.29 7.71
N ALA A 100 -4.24 2.16 7.81
CA ALA A 100 -4.08 3.11 8.92
C ALA A 100 -3.25 4.31 8.47
N PRO A 101 -3.40 5.48 9.12
CA PRO A 101 -2.50 6.61 8.91
C PRO A 101 -1.05 6.20 9.18
N CYS A 102 -0.16 6.52 8.25
CA CYS A 102 1.27 6.31 8.42
C CYS A 102 1.90 7.60 8.95
N PRO A 103 2.53 7.58 10.16
CA PRO A 103 3.24 8.76 10.65
C PRO A 103 4.28 9.23 9.63
N GLU A 104 4.32 10.53 9.35
CA GLU A 104 5.22 11.10 8.33
C GLU A 104 6.68 10.70 8.56
N GLN A 105 7.16 10.75 9.81
CA GLN A 105 8.51 10.36 10.15
C GLN A 105 8.80 8.89 9.80
N VAL A 106 7.85 7.98 10.05
CA VAL A 106 7.98 6.56 9.73
C VAL A 106 8.07 6.36 8.23
N LYS A 107 7.17 6.99 7.46
CA LYS A 107 7.15 6.86 6.00
C LYS A 107 8.41 7.47 5.39
N ARG A 108 8.86 8.62 5.86
CA ARG A 108 10.11 9.28 5.41
C ARG A 108 11.33 8.38 5.63
N GLN A 109 11.49 7.81 6.83
CA GLN A 109 12.59 6.89 7.13
C GLN A 109 12.53 5.61 6.27
N MET A 110 11.34 5.10 5.98
CA MET A 110 11.19 3.95 5.08
C MET A 110 11.57 4.31 3.64
N ILE A 111 11.20 5.50 3.16
CA ILE A 111 11.60 5.99 1.83
C ILE A 111 13.12 6.18 1.75
N GLU A 112 13.74 6.73 2.79
CA GLU A 112 15.20 6.88 2.88
C GLU A 112 15.92 5.52 2.80
N TRP A 113 15.35 4.48 3.42
CA TRP A 113 15.92 3.14 3.42
C TRP A 113 15.63 2.35 2.14
N TRP A 114 14.38 2.34 1.68
CA TRP A 114 13.94 1.48 0.58
C TRP A 114 13.91 2.16 -0.78
N GLY A 115 14.03 3.48 -0.81
CA GLY A 115 13.91 4.28 -2.03
C GLY A 115 12.46 4.52 -2.45
N PRO A 116 12.25 4.94 -3.72
CA PRO A 116 10.96 5.44 -4.21
C PRO A 116 9.97 4.33 -4.61
N ILE A 117 9.96 3.23 -3.87
CA ILE A 117 9.09 2.06 -4.14
C ILE A 117 7.86 2.00 -3.22
N ILE A 118 7.76 2.93 -2.25
CA ILE A 118 6.68 2.95 -1.27
C ILE A 118 5.48 3.69 -1.84
N CYS A 119 4.38 2.98 -1.92
CA CYS A 119 3.11 3.51 -2.39
C CYS A 119 2.04 3.36 -1.29
N GLU A 120 1.13 4.31 -1.26
CA GLU A 120 0.00 4.30 -0.34
C GLU A 120 -1.31 4.31 -1.10
N TYR A 121 -2.30 3.62 -0.59
CA TYR A 121 -3.66 3.82 -1.03
C TYR A 121 -4.61 3.99 0.16
N TYR A 122 -5.66 4.75 -0.07
CA TYR A 122 -6.78 4.92 0.83
C TYR A 122 -8.04 4.38 0.16
N GLY A 123 -8.74 3.51 0.86
CA GLY A 123 -9.97 2.89 0.40
C GLY A 123 -10.56 2.00 1.49
N ALA A 124 -11.72 1.42 1.22
CA ALA A 124 -12.40 0.54 2.15
C ALA A 124 -12.88 -0.74 1.46
N THR A 125 -13.22 -1.73 2.28
CA THR A 125 -13.74 -3.04 1.81
C THR A 125 -15.01 -2.88 0.98
N GLU A 126 -15.81 -1.86 1.30
CA GLU A 126 -17.06 -1.51 0.62
C GLU A 126 -16.87 -0.98 -0.81
N ALA A 127 -15.61 -0.72 -1.21
CA ALA A 127 -15.23 -0.28 -2.56
C ALA A 127 -15.93 1.00 -3.06
N PHE A 128 -16.28 1.91 -2.17
CA PHE A 128 -16.97 3.16 -2.53
C PHE A 128 -16.04 4.21 -3.16
N GLY A 129 -14.72 4.07 -2.98
CA GLY A 129 -13.72 4.97 -3.55
C GLY A 129 -12.30 4.45 -3.33
N PHE A 130 -11.38 5.00 -4.12
CA PHE A 130 -9.97 4.63 -4.04
C PHE A 130 -9.08 5.84 -4.33
N ALA A 131 -8.21 6.19 -3.39
CA ALA A 131 -7.15 7.16 -3.59
C ALA A 131 -5.79 6.45 -3.61
N TYR A 132 -4.85 7.01 -4.34
CA TYR A 132 -3.51 6.46 -4.50
C TYR A 132 -2.45 7.56 -4.46
N CYS A 133 -1.32 7.23 -3.85
CA CYS A 133 -0.18 8.10 -3.68
C CYS A 133 1.11 7.28 -3.91
N ASP A 134 1.94 7.68 -4.84
CA ASP A 134 3.30 7.16 -4.96
C ASP A 134 4.29 7.94 -4.07
N THR A 135 5.54 7.49 -4.04
CA THR A 135 6.58 8.15 -3.22
C THR A 135 6.80 9.61 -3.63
N LYS A 136 6.77 9.92 -4.93
CA LYS A 136 7.01 11.29 -5.41
C LYS A 136 5.89 12.22 -4.96
N GLU A 137 4.64 11.85 -5.20
CA GLU A 137 3.47 12.62 -4.77
C GLU A 137 3.48 12.86 -3.25
N TRP A 138 3.85 11.82 -2.48
CA TRP A 138 3.92 11.95 -1.04
C TRP A 138 5.03 12.90 -0.57
N LEU A 139 6.21 12.88 -1.21
CA LEU A 139 7.32 13.79 -0.87
C LEU A 139 6.99 15.25 -1.21
N ASP A 140 6.23 15.47 -2.29
CA ASP A 140 5.75 16.79 -2.68
C ASP A 140 4.64 17.29 -1.74
N HIS A 141 3.85 16.38 -1.15
CA HIS A 141 2.72 16.67 -0.25
C HIS A 141 2.69 15.75 0.98
N PRO A 142 3.60 15.91 1.95
CA PRO A 142 3.67 15.04 3.12
C PRO A 142 2.35 14.99 3.90
N GLY A 143 1.95 13.77 4.30
CA GLY A 143 0.68 13.52 4.99
C GLY A 143 -0.50 13.23 4.07
N THR A 144 -0.35 13.41 2.75
CA THR A 144 -1.41 13.07 1.79
C THR A 144 -1.64 11.57 1.68
N VAL A 145 -2.88 11.17 1.40
CA VAL A 145 -3.24 9.80 0.94
C VAL A 145 -3.38 9.72 -0.58
N GLY A 146 -3.01 10.80 -1.29
CA GLY A 146 -2.95 10.87 -2.74
C GLY A 146 -4.22 11.40 -3.41
N LYS A 147 -4.34 11.08 -4.70
CA LYS A 147 -5.44 11.53 -5.56
C LYS A 147 -6.50 10.46 -5.70
N ILE A 148 -7.75 10.90 -5.84
CA ILE A 148 -8.86 9.98 -6.12
C ILE A 148 -8.68 9.40 -7.51
N MET A 149 -8.66 8.07 -7.58
CA MET A 149 -8.53 7.28 -8.80
C MET A 149 -9.84 6.60 -9.19
N ILE A 150 -10.71 6.32 -8.20
CA ILE A 150 -12.01 5.70 -8.41
C ILE A 150 -13.02 6.40 -7.51
N GLY A 151 -14.20 6.73 -8.07
CA GLY A 151 -15.25 7.47 -7.36
C GLY A 151 -15.04 8.98 -7.39
N GLU A 152 -15.92 9.67 -6.72
CA GLU A 152 -15.84 11.11 -6.46
C GLU A 152 -15.71 11.32 -4.95
N LEU A 153 -14.94 12.32 -4.53
CA LEU A 153 -14.76 12.68 -3.13
C LEU A 153 -15.19 14.13 -2.90
N THR A 154 -16.01 14.34 -1.88
CA THR A 154 -16.38 15.67 -1.40
C THR A 154 -16.09 15.75 0.09
N VAL A 155 -15.59 16.89 0.56
CA VAL A 155 -15.41 17.20 1.97
C VAL A 155 -16.61 18.04 2.43
N MET A 156 -17.30 17.61 3.48
CA MET A 156 -18.52 18.28 3.96
C MET A 156 -18.44 18.62 5.45
N ASP A 157 -19.15 19.67 5.85
CA ASP A 157 -19.39 19.99 7.25
C ASP A 157 -20.51 19.11 7.87
N ASP A 158 -20.83 19.35 9.14
CA ASP A 158 -21.89 18.61 9.86
C ASP A 158 -23.31 18.92 9.32
N GLU A 159 -23.50 20.04 8.64
CA GLU A 159 -24.73 20.45 7.99
C GLU A 159 -24.87 20.01 6.54
N MET A 160 -23.90 19.19 6.06
CA MET A 160 -23.83 18.66 4.68
C MET A 160 -23.58 19.72 3.60
N ASN A 161 -22.93 20.83 3.93
CA ASN A 161 -22.43 21.77 2.95
C ASN A 161 -21.01 21.38 2.52
N GLU A 162 -20.71 21.60 1.24
CA GLU A 162 -19.36 21.35 0.72
C GLU A 162 -18.35 22.35 1.30
N MET A 163 -17.25 21.83 1.84
CA MET A 163 -16.19 22.64 2.42
C MET A 163 -15.28 23.24 1.36
N PRO A 164 -14.81 24.48 1.57
CA PRO A 164 -13.78 25.07 0.71
C PRO A 164 -12.49 24.24 0.72
N VAL A 165 -11.74 24.31 -0.38
CA VAL A 165 -10.43 23.65 -0.48
C VAL A 165 -9.48 24.15 0.60
N GLY A 166 -8.90 23.22 1.37
CA GLY A 166 -8.00 23.50 2.48
C GLY A 166 -8.66 23.51 3.85
N GLU A 167 -9.98 23.46 3.91
CA GLU A 167 -10.72 23.38 5.18
C GLU A 167 -11.01 21.90 5.54
N PRO A 168 -10.89 21.53 6.82
CA PRO A 168 -11.18 20.18 7.27
C PRO A 168 -12.67 19.88 7.32
N GLY A 169 -13.04 18.60 7.06
CA GLY A 169 -14.41 18.12 7.17
C GLY A 169 -14.51 16.61 7.04
N THR A 170 -15.73 16.10 6.97
CA THR A 170 -16.02 14.68 6.77
C THR A 170 -15.90 14.31 5.30
N LEU A 171 -15.22 13.21 5.01
CA LEU A 171 -15.03 12.69 3.65
C LEU A 171 -16.28 11.92 3.20
N TRP A 172 -16.87 12.34 2.10
CA TRP A 172 -18.01 11.70 1.47
C TRP A 172 -17.59 11.16 0.10
N PHE A 173 -17.83 9.85 -0.11
CA PHE A 173 -17.53 9.19 -1.37
C PHE A 173 -18.81 8.91 -2.14
N LYS A 174 -18.79 9.21 -3.43
CA LYS A 174 -19.78 8.76 -4.39
C LYS A 174 -19.13 7.68 -5.25
N PRO A 175 -19.62 6.41 -5.19
CA PRO A 175 -19.06 5.33 -5.98
C PRO A 175 -19.12 5.62 -7.48
N ALA A 176 -18.11 5.14 -8.20
CA ALA A 176 -18.14 5.17 -9.67
C ALA A 176 -19.16 4.14 -10.19
N SER A 177 -20.02 4.54 -11.12
CA SER A 177 -21.09 3.69 -11.67
C SER A 177 -20.58 2.42 -12.36
N GLU A 178 -19.38 2.44 -12.90
CA GLU A 178 -18.73 1.33 -13.59
C GLU A 178 -18.16 0.25 -12.67
N PHE A 179 -18.17 0.46 -11.36
CA PHE A 179 -17.71 -0.49 -10.34
C PHE A 179 -18.84 -1.02 -9.44
N ASN A 180 -20.09 -0.62 -9.72
CA ASN A 180 -21.30 -1.12 -9.06
C ASN A 180 -21.85 -2.37 -9.74
#